data_8b45325413c8a701b22ba2818f65b816
#
_entry.id   8b45325413c8a701b22ba2818f65b816
#
_cell.length_a   1.000
_cell.length_b   1.000
_cell.length_c   1.000
_cell.angle_alpha   90.00
_cell.angle_beta   90.00
_cell.angle_gamma   90.00
#
_symmetry.space_group_name_H-M   'P 1'
#
loop_
_entity.id
_entity.type
_entity.pdbx_description
1 polymer ?
#
loop_
_entity_poly.entity_id
_entity_poly.type
_entity_poly.pdbx_seq_one_letter_code
_entity_poly.pdbx_strand_id
1 'polypeptide(L)'
;MFYTYLRGLVMLILWSINGNAHYHNTDKIPNRDENYILVAPHRTWWDPVYMAFATKPKQFIFMAKKELFNNRIFGWWIRMCGAFPIDRENPSASAIKYPINVLKKSDRSLIMFPSGSRHSNDVKGGVALIAKMAKVRIMPVTYTGPMTLKGLVSRERVDMNFGNPIDISDIKKMNDEGIEMVADRIQAEFQRLDEESKQWHNDKKPNPLWWFVRIPALILAVLVGILTIIFTFIASFIWNPD
;
A
#
# COMPACT_ATOMS: atom_id res chain seq x y z
N MET A 1 1.66 14.24 11.22
CA MET A 1 3.08 14.60 10.97
C MET A 1 4.00 13.37 10.82
N PHE A 2 4.05 12.44 11.77
CA PHE A 2 5.00 11.32 11.76
C PHE A 2 4.85 10.39 10.54
N TYR A 3 3.60 10.02 10.16
CA TYR A 3 3.34 9.25 8.94
C TYR A 3 3.96 9.88 7.68
N THR A 4 3.78 11.19 7.50
CA THR A 4 4.30 11.92 6.34
C THR A 4 5.83 11.96 6.34
N TYR A 5 6.42 12.13 7.52
CA TYR A 5 7.87 12.07 7.71
C TYR A 5 8.42 10.69 7.32
N LEU A 6 7.88 9.60 7.91
CA LEU A 6 8.32 8.24 7.61
C LEU A 6 8.15 7.89 6.13
N ARG A 7 7.00 8.27 5.54
CA ARG A 7 6.79 8.09 4.11
C ARG A 7 7.87 8.80 3.29
N GLY A 8 8.24 10.03 3.67
CA GLY A 8 9.31 10.78 3.01
C GLY A 8 10.68 10.10 3.12
N LEU A 9 11.02 9.63 4.32
CA LEU A 9 12.28 8.91 4.57
C LEU A 9 12.36 7.61 3.78
N VAL A 10 11.32 6.78 3.81
CA VAL A 10 11.28 5.52 3.07
C VAL A 10 11.28 5.77 1.55
N MET A 11 10.61 6.84 1.10
CA MET A 11 10.65 7.26 -0.30
C MET A 11 12.07 7.64 -0.73
N LEU A 12 12.81 8.36 0.11
CA LEU A 12 14.20 8.73 -0.17
C LEU A 12 15.10 7.50 -0.24
N ILE A 13 14.93 6.54 0.67
CA ILE A 13 15.66 5.27 0.65
C ILE A 13 15.38 4.49 -0.64
N LEU A 14 14.11 4.27 -0.97
CA LEU A 14 13.75 3.53 -2.19
C LEU A 14 14.15 4.26 -3.47
N TRP A 15 14.05 5.60 -3.50
CA TRP A 15 14.55 6.38 -4.61
C TRP A 15 16.08 6.26 -4.74
N SER A 16 16.80 6.28 -3.64
CA SER A 16 18.26 6.12 -3.64
C SER A 16 18.68 4.73 -4.12
N ILE A 17 17.96 3.69 -3.76
CA ILE A 17 18.24 2.29 -4.15
C ILE A 17 17.83 2.05 -5.61
N ASN A 18 16.58 2.27 -5.96
CA ASN A 18 16.02 1.96 -7.27
C ASN A 18 15.90 3.19 -8.17
N GLY A 19 15.06 4.17 -7.78
CA GLY A 19 14.80 5.44 -8.48
C GLY A 19 14.39 5.30 -9.94
N ASN A 20 13.74 4.21 -10.28
CA ASN A 20 13.24 3.92 -11.61
C ASN A 20 11.76 3.53 -11.54
N ALA A 21 10.99 4.28 -10.72
CA ALA A 21 9.56 4.07 -10.55
C ALA A 21 8.75 5.04 -11.41
N HIS A 22 7.78 4.51 -12.10
CA HIS A 22 6.86 5.20 -13.00
C HIS A 22 5.42 4.97 -12.55
N TYR A 23 4.60 6.02 -12.62
CA TYR A 23 3.22 6.00 -12.17
C TYR A 23 2.32 6.37 -13.35
N HIS A 24 1.40 5.47 -13.70
CA HIS A 24 0.53 5.59 -14.87
C HIS A 24 -0.92 5.77 -14.44
N ASN A 25 -1.68 6.54 -15.23
CA ASN A 25 -3.10 6.77 -15.00
C ASN A 25 -3.41 7.38 -13.62
N THR A 26 -2.53 8.24 -13.11
CA THR A 26 -2.69 8.87 -11.78
C THR A 26 -3.85 9.87 -11.74
N ASP A 27 -4.34 10.31 -12.88
CA ASP A 27 -5.55 11.12 -13.05
C ASP A 27 -6.83 10.40 -12.62
N LYS A 28 -6.80 9.05 -12.59
CA LYS A 28 -7.92 8.22 -12.11
C LYS A 28 -8.01 8.14 -10.59
N ILE A 29 -6.96 8.54 -9.87
CA ILE A 29 -6.96 8.51 -8.40
C ILE A 29 -8.03 9.49 -7.89
N PRO A 30 -8.93 9.05 -6.98
CA PRO A 30 -9.95 9.92 -6.41
C PRO A 30 -9.36 11.17 -5.77
N ASN A 31 -10.15 12.23 -5.70
CA ASN A 31 -9.73 13.49 -5.10
C ASN A 31 -9.24 13.29 -3.66
N ARG A 32 -8.36 14.20 -3.22
CA ARG A 32 -7.77 14.14 -1.88
C ARG A 32 -8.79 14.03 -0.76
N ASP A 33 -9.93 14.69 -0.90
CA ASP A 33 -10.97 14.75 0.12
C ASP A 33 -11.86 13.51 0.14
N GLU A 34 -11.75 12.66 -0.88
CA GLU A 34 -12.48 11.41 -0.93
C GLU A 34 -11.65 10.27 -0.29
N ASN A 35 -12.31 9.47 0.54
CA ASN A 35 -11.73 8.21 1.00
C ASN A 35 -12.09 7.09 0.04
N TYR A 36 -11.17 6.16 -0.13
CA TYR A 36 -11.32 5.00 -1.01
C TYR A 36 -10.52 3.81 -0.48
N ILE A 37 -10.77 2.63 -1.02
CA ILE A 37 -9.97 1.45 -0.76
C ILE A 37 -9.06 1.22 -1.95
N LEU A 38 -7.76 1.36 -1.75
CA LEU A 38 -6.76 1.04 -2.74
C LEU A 38 -6.45 -0.45 -2.69
N VAL A 39 -6.72 -1.17 -3.78
CA VAL A 39 -6.54 -2.62 -3.85
C VAL A 39 -5.49 -2.99 -4.90
N ALA A 40 -4.69 -4.00 -4.58
CA ALA A 40 -3.67 -4.54 -5.48
C ALA A 40 -3.49 -6.05 -5.30
N PRO A 41 -3.02 -6.79 -6.33
CA PRO A 41 -2.41 -8.09 -6.14
C PRO A 41 -1.16 -7.94 -5.29
N HIS A 42 -1.02 -8.76 -4.23
CA HIS A 42 0.16 -8.65 -3.36
C HIS A 42 1.33 -9.42 -3.96
N ARG A 43 2.29 -8.73 -4.54
CA ARG A 43 3.44 -9.33 -5.24
C ARG A 43 4.74 -9.26 -4.46
N THR A 44 5.00 -8.10 -3.81
CA THR A 44 6.27 -7.85 -3.12
C THR A 44 6.06 -7.22 -1.75
N TRP A 45 7.14 -7.08 -0.97
CA TRP A 45 7.12 -6.37 0.32
C TRP A 45 7.00 -4.85 0.15
N TRP A 46 7.41 -4.32 -1.00
CA TRP A 46 7.43 -2.89 -1.27
C TRP A 46 6.22 -2.37 -2.03
N ASP A 47 5.29 -3.25 -2.50
CA ASP A 47 4.05 -2.82 -3.15
C ASP A 47 3.31 -1.72 -2.36
N PRO A 48 3.00 -1.92 -1.05
CA PRO A 48 2.22 -0.93 -0.31
C PRO A 48 2.95 0.40 -0.17
N VAL A 49 4.28 0.37 -0.23
CA VAL A 49 5.11 1.57 -0.14
C VAL A 49 5.02 2.40 -1.42
N TYR A 50 5.18 1.76 -2.59
CA TYR A 50 5.00 2.44 -3.87
C TYR A 50 3.56 2.96 -4.06
N MET A 51 2.56 2.20 -3.61
CA MET A 51 1.16 2.65 -3.59
C MET A 51 1.00 3.94 -2.78
N ALA A 52 1.55 3.98 -1.56
CA ALA A 52 1.49 5.16 -0.70
C ALA A 52 2.29 6.35 -1.24
N PHE A 53 3.30 6.12 -2.08
CA PHE A 53 4.05 7.19 -2.74
C PHE A 53 3.29 7.81 -3.89
N ALA A 54 2.70 6.96 -4.74
CA ALA A 54 1.95 7.39 -5.92
C ALA A 54 0.74 8.26 -5.56
N THR A 55 0.13 8.00 -4.42
CA THR A 55 -1.12 8.60 -3.97
C THR A 55 -0.96 9.78 -3.00
N LYS A 56 0.27 10.33 -2.88
CA LYS A 56 0.49 11.55 -2.06
C LYS A 56 -0.45 12.68 -2.48
N PRO A 57 -0.97 13.48 -1.51
CA PRO A 57 -0.68 13.50 -0.07
C PRO A 57 -1.54 12.56 0.79
N LYS A 58 -2.45 11.76 0.19
CA LYS A 58 -3.35 10.86 0.92
C LYS A 58 -2.60 10.00 1.92
N GLN A 59 -3.19 9.78 3.09
CA GLN A 59 -2.68 8.87 4.12
C GLN A 59 -3.54 7.61 4.14
N PHE A 60 -2.92 6.50 4.53
CA PHE A 60 -3.59 5.20 4.53
C PHE A 60 -3.46 4.50 5.87
N ILE A 61 -4.45 3.66 6.15
CA ILE A 61 -4.32 2.55 7.07
C ILE A 61 -4.13 1.26 6.26
N PHE A 62 -3.55 0.23 6.87
CA PHE A 62 -3.38 -1.08 6.24
C PHE A 62 -3.38 -2.21 7.26
N MET A 63 -3.86 -3.38 6.82
CA MET A 63 -3.92 -4.58 7.63
C MET A 63 -2.55 -5.24 7.72
N ALA A 64 -2.08 -5.51 8.92
CA ALA A 64 -0.83 -6.23 9.14
C ALA A 64 -1.06 -7.44 10.06
N LYS A 65 -0.26 -8.49 9.87
CA LYS A 65 -0.36 -9.72 10.66
C LYS A 65 -0.14 -9.41 12.14
N LYS A 66 -1.00 -9.93 13.03
CA LYS A 66 -0.97 -9.60 14.47
C LYS A 66 0.39 -9.85 15.13
N GLU A 67 1.10 -10.88 14.67
CA GLU A 67 2.41 -11.26 15.20
C GLU A 67 3.48 -10.18 15.00
N LEU A 68 3.32 -9.31 14.00
CA LEU A 68 4.23 -8.18 13.78
C LEU A 68 4.17 -7.14 14.91
N PHE A 69 3.09 -7.15 15.68
CA PHE A 69 2.89 -6.24 16.81
C PHE A 69 3.41 -6.81 18.14
N ASN A 70 3.86 -8.06 18.17
CA ASN A 70 4.42 -8.68 19.37
C ASN A 70 5.77 -8.05 19.77
N ASN A 71 6.54 -7.60 18.79
CA ASN A 71 7.71 -6.80 19.07
C ASN A 71 7.28 -5.36 19.39
N ARG A 72 7.54 -4.89 20.61
CA ARG A 72 7.09 -3.58 21.11
C ARG A 72 7.52 -2.43 20.22
N ILE A 73 8.78 -2.40 19.78
CA ILE A 73 9.36 -1.29 18.99
C ILE A 73 8.81 -1.34 17.57
N PHE A 74 8.89 -2.51 16.94
CA PHE A 74 8.41 -2.69 15.57
C PHE A 74 6.89 -2.51 15.48
N GLY A 75 6.15 -3.06 16.44
CA GLY A 75 4.70 -2.88 16.55
C GLY A 75 4.29 -1.42 16.69
N TRP A 76 5.00 -0.66 17.54
CA TRP A 76 4.78 0.77 17.67
C TRP A 76 5.06 1.51 16.34
N TRP A 77 6.17 1.19 15.68
CA TRP A 77 6.54 1.80 14.40
C TRP A 77 5.48 1.59 13.31
N ILE A 78 5.03 0.35 13.12
CA ILE A 78 4.04 0.05 12.08
C ILE A 78 2.67 0.64 12.41
N ARG A 79 2.29 0.76 13.70
CA ARG A 79 1.08 1.52 14.10
C ARG A 79 1.17 2.99 13.69
N MET A 80 2.31 3.61 13.93
CA MET A 80 2.54 5.01 13.52
C MET A 80 2.50 5.20 12.01
N CYS A 81 2.80 4.14 11.24
CA CYS A 81 2.60 4.10 9.79
C CYS A 81 1.15 3.84 9.37
N GLY A 82 0.22 3.65 10.31
CA GLY A 82 -1.19 3.37 10.00
C GLY A 82 -1.52 1.87 9.93
N ALA A 83 -0.60 0.98 10.32
CA ALA A 83 -0.91 -0.44 10.40
C ALA A 83 -1.82 -0.74 11.58
N PHE A 84 -2.75 -1.69 11.38
CA PHE A 84 -3.54 -2.27 12.47
C PHE A 84 -3.48 -3.80 12.40
N PRO A 85 -3.54 -4.48 13.58
CA PRO A 85 -3.37 -5.92 13.63
C PRO A 85 -4.60 -6.65 13.11
N ILE A 86 -4.36 -7.73 12.35
CA ILE A 86 -5.38 -8.69 11.96
C ILE A 86 -4.91 -10.12 12.25
N ASP A 87 -5.78 -10.89 12.88
CA ASP A 87 -5.66 -12.34 12.90
C ASP A 87 -6.18 -12.87 11.57
N ARG A 88 -5.29 -13.43 10.75
CA ARG A 88 -5.67 -13.92 9.40
C ARG A 88 -6.34 -15.29 9.44
N GLU A 89 -6.11 -16.05 10.51
CA GLU A 89 -6.68 -17.38 10.69
C GLU A 89 -8.09 -17.31 11.29
N ASN A 90 -8.27 -16.39 12.27
CA ASN A 90 -9.55 -16.13 12.91
C ASN A 90 -9.87 -14.64 12.91
N PRO A 91 -10.29 -14.06 11.75
CA PRO A 91 -10.53 -12.64 11.65
C PRO A 91 -11.73 -12.22 12.52
N SER A 92 -11.45 -11.38 13.51
CA SER A 92 -12.47 -10.84 14.39
C SER A 92 -13.34 -9.79 13.68
N ALA A 93 -14.52 -9.50 14.22
CA ALA A 93 -15.40 -8.44 13.70
C ALA A 93 -14.70 -7.07 13.66
N SER A 94 -13.71 -6.83 14.50
CA SER A 94 -12.93 -5.59 14.50
C SER A 94 -12.10 -5.40 13.21
N ALA A 95 -11.68 -6.49 12.56
CA ALA A 95 -10.98 -6.44 11.28
C ALA A 95 -11.79 -5.76 10.17
N ILE A 96 -13.11 -5.82 10.26
CA ILE A 96 -14.06 -5.16 9.35
C ILE A 96 -14.52 -3.80 9.92
N LYS A 97 -14.87 -3.73 11.21
CA LYS A 97 -15.41 -2.52 11.83
C LYS A 97 -14.39 -1.37 11.90
N TYR A 98 -13.13 -1.67 12.22
CA TYR A 98 -12.11 -0.64 12.38
C TYR A 98 -11.86 0.14 11.08
N PRO A 99 -11.54 -0.50 9.93
CA PRO A 99 -11.33 0.25 8.70
C PRO A 99 -12.58 1.00 8.23
N ILE A 100 -13.80 0.46 8.44
CA ILE A 100 -15.05 1.18 8.14
C ILE A 100 -15.13 2.48 8.94
N ASN A 101 -14.83 2.43 10.23
CA ASN A 101 -14.87 3.62 11.08
C ASN A 101 -13.84 4.66 10.65
N VAL A 102 -12.62 4.24 10.30
CA VAL A 102 -11.58 5.14 9.81
C VAL A 102 -11.98 5.78 8.49
N LEU A 103 -12.49 5.00 7.52
CA LEU A 103 -12.95 5.51 6.23
C LEU A 103 -14.10 6.52 6.35
N LYS A 104 -14.95 6.38 7.37
CA LYS A 104 -16.10 7.28 7.60
C LYS A 104 -15.77 8.53 8.42
N LYS A 105 -14.80 8.43 9.34
CA LYS A 105 -14.59 9.44 10.38
C LYS A 105 -13.25 10.17 10.30
N SER A 106 -12.39 9.82 9.34
CA SER A 106 -11.12 10.48 9.14
C SER A 106 -10.87 10.75 7.65
N ASP A 107 -9.78 11.43 7.36
CA ASP A 107 -9.28 11.69 6.00
C ASP A 107 -8.35 10.59 5.46
N ARG A 108 -8.33 9.42 6.12
CA ARG A 108 -7.48 8.28 5.75
C ARG A 108 -8.22 7.27 4.91
N SER A 109 -7.58 6.81 3.87
CA SER A 109 -8.01 5.70 3.01
C SER A 109 -7.43 4.36 3.49
N LEU A 110 -7.83 3.26 2.87
CA LEU A 110 -7.36 1.92 3.20
C LEU A 110 -6.54 1.35 2.05
N ILE A 111 -5.35 0.79 2.32
CA ILE A 111 -4.66 -0.13 1.41
C ILE A 111 -5.01 -1.55 1.82
N MET A 112 -5.47 -2.34 0.87
CA MET A 112 -5.85 -3.73 1.10
C MET A 112 -5.40 -4.63 -0.05
N PHE A 113 -4.89 -5.81 0.31
CA PHE A 113 -4.59 -6.87 -0.65
C PHE A 113 -5.70 -7.92 -0.55
N PRO A 114 -6.61 -7.98 -1.53
CA PRO A 114 -7.84 -8.76 -1.41
C PRO A 114 -7.62 -10.26 -1.20
N SER A 115 -6.53 -10.83 -1.71
CA SER A 115 -6.16 -12.23 -1.50
C SER A 115 -5.69 -12.52 -0.05
N GLY A 116 -5.31 -11.48 0.69
CA GLY A 116 -4.78 -11.61 2.05
C GLY A 116 -3.39 -12.23 2.13
N SER A 117 -2.81 -12.69 1.01
CA SER A 117 -1.47 -13.27 0.97
C SER A 117 -0.81 -13.04 -0.40
N ARG A 118 0.51 -13.24 -0.47
CA ARG A 118 1.28 -13.17 -1.73
C ARG A 118 1.24 -14.49 -2.52
N HIS A 119 0.59 -15.51 -1.97
CA HIS A 119 0.55 -16.87 -2.52
C HIS A 119 -0.83 -17.25 -3.08
N SER A 120 -1.80 -16.32 -3.08
CA SER A 120 -3.13 -16.51 -3.64
C SER A 120 -3.54 -15.25 -4.39
N ASN A 121 -4.24 -15.45 -5.49
CA ASN A 121 -4.86 -14.37 -6.28
C ASN A 121 -6.37 -14.25 -6.00
N ASP A 122 -6.93 -15.10 -5.16
CA ASP A 122 -8.37 -15.13 -4.89
C ASP A 122 -8.80 -13.90 -4.08
N VAL A 123 -9.76 -13.17 -4.60
CA VAL A 123 -10.32 -11.98 -3.95
C VAL A 123 -11.29 -12.40 -2.85
N LYS A 124 -10.93 -12.11 -1.60
CA LYS A 124 -11.80 -12.40 -0.44
C LYS A 124 -12.85 -11.32 -0.23
N GLY A 125 -13.99 -11.69 0.29
CA GLY A 125 -15.15 -10.81 0.47
C GLY A 125 -14.99 -9.60 1.40
N GLY A 126 -13.89 -9.52 2.16
CA GLY A 126 -13.65 -8.42 3.11
C GLY A 126 -13.65 -7.04 2.46
N VAL A 127 -13.06 -6.91 1.26
CA VAL A 127 -13.03 -5.62 0.54
C VAL A 127 -14.43 -5.15 0.16
N ALA A 128 -15.28 -6.07 -0.33
CA ALA A 128 -16.66 -5.78 -0.73
C ALA A 128 -17.49 -5.27 0.45
N LEU A 129 -17.41 -5.96 1.59
CA LEU A 129 -18.11 -5.58 2.82
C LEU A 129 -17.66 -4.21 3.33
N ILE A 130 -16.35 -3.97 3.40
CA ILE A 130 -15.82 -2.68 3.88
C ILE A 130 -16.25 -1.55 2.93
N ALA A 131 -16.09 -1.73 1.62
CA ALA A 131 -16.47 -0.73 0.62
C ALA A 131 -17.96 -0.36 0.71
N LYS A 132 -18.83 -1.39 0.76
CA LYS A 132 -20.29 -1.18 0.86
C LYS A 132 -20.69 -0.48 2.15
N MET A 133 -20.15 -0.92 3.30
CA MET A 133 -20.49 -0.35 4.60
C MET A 133 -19.89 1.05 4.80
N ALA A 134 -18.72 1.31 4.27
CA ALA A 134 -18.10 2.64 4.32
C ALA A 134 -18.65 3.59 3.24
N LYS A 135 -19.31 3.08 2.22
CA LYS A 135 -19.81 3.82 1.04
C LYS A 135 -18.67 4.50 0.28
N VAL A 136 -17.60 3.76 0.05
CA VAL A 136 -16.41 4.25 -0.68
C VAL A 136 -16.16 3.41 -1.92
N ARG A 137 -15.51 4.01 -2.92
CA ARG A 137 -15.10 3.33 -4.15
C ARG A 137 -13.90 2.42 -3.90
N ILE A 138 -13.75 1.41 -4.72
CA ILE A 138 -12.58 0.54 -4.76
C ILE A 138 -11.69 1.04 -5.89
N MET A 139 -10.43 1.36 -5.59
CA MET A 139 -9.45 1.84 -6.54
C MET A 139 -8.43 0.73 -6.83
N PRO A 140 -8.47 0.07 -7.97
CA PRO A 140 -7.51 -0.97 -8.32
C PRO A 140 -6.20 -0.36 -8.80
N VAL A 141 -5.10 -1.01 -8.45
CA VAL A 141 -3.76 -0.68 -8.93
C VAL A 141 -2.93 -1.95 -9.08
N THR A 142 -2.10 -2.02 -10.10
CA THR A 142 -1.16 -3.13 -10.26
C THR A 142 0.28 -2.63 -10.17
N TYR A 143 1.14 -3.51 -9.67
CA TYR A 143 2.58 -3.35 -9.63
C TYR A 143 3.22 -4.27 -10.66
N THR A 144 4.08 -3.71 -11.50
CA THR A 144 4.95 -4.46 -12.40
C THR A 144 6.39 -4.02 -12.16
N GLY A 145 7.30 -4.96 -11.93
CA GLY A 145 8.69 -4.63 -11.62
C GLY A 145 9.41 -5.75 -10.87
N PRO A 146 10.57 -5.44 -10.27
CA PRO A 146 11.42 -6.42 -9.63
C PRO A 146 10.71 -7.16 -8.49
N MET A 147 10.76 -8.49 -8.54
CA MET A 147 10.24 -9.36 -7.48
C MET A 147 11.28 -9.71 -6.42
N THR A 148 12.54 -9.36 -6.67
CA THR A 148 13.67 -9.65 -5.78
C THR A 148 14.39 -8.37 -5.37
N LEU A 149 15.05 -8.41 -4.21
CA LEU A 149 15.88 -7.31 -3.75
C LEU A 149 17.03 -7.00 -4.75
N LYS A 150 17.59 -8.05 -5.39
CA LYS A 150 18.60 -7.89 -6.42
C LYS A 150 18.09 -7.05 -7.59
N GLY A 151 16.90 -7.35 -8.12
CA GLY A 151 16.28 -6.57 -9.19
C GLY A 151 16.01 -5.12 -8.76
N LEU A 152 15.55 -4.92 -7.51
CA LEU A 152 15.34 -3.57 -6.97
C LEU A 152 16.64 -2.75 -6.94
N VAL A 153 17.74 -3.35 -6.44
CA VAL A 153 19.06 -2.71 -6.39
C VAL A 153 19.66 -2.55 -7.79
N SER A 154 19.42 -3.50 -8.69
CA SER A 154 19.81 -3.40 -10.11
C SER A 154 19.02 -2.35 -10.88
N ARG A 155 18.10 -1.66 -10.22
CA ARG A 155 17.29 -0.58 -10.77
C ARG A 155 16.40 -1.02 -11.93
N GLU A 156 15.89 -2.26 -11.84
CA GLU A 156 14.83 -2.69 -12.74
C GLU A 156 13.66 -1.72 -12.63
N ARG A 157 12.98 -1.52 -13.74
CA ARG A 157 11.85 -0.60 -13.83
C ARG A 157 10.70 -1.06 -12.93
N VAL A 158 10.10 -0.11 -12.21
CA VAL A 158 8.89 -0.28 -11.43
C VAL A 158 7.78 0.53 -12.10
N ASP A 159 6.68 -0.10 -12.43
CA ASP A 159 5.47 0.55 -12.94
C ASP A 159 4.30 0.30 -11.98
N MET A 160 3.64 1.39 -11.58
CA MET A 160 2.38 1.37 -10.85
C MET A 160 1.29 1.85 -11.79
N ASN A 161 0.34 0.97 -12.11
CA ASN A 161 -0.75 1.28 -13.03
C ASN A 161 -2.08 1.37 -12.31
N PHE A 162 -2.71 2.55 -12.31
CA PHE A 162 -3.98 2.81 -11.67
C PHE A 162 -5.14 2.54 -12.63
N GLY A 163 -6.12 1.77 -12.16
CA GLY A 163 -7.33 1.43 -12.91
C GLY A 163 -8.46 2.44 -12.72
N ASN A 164 -9.60 2.12 -13.30
CA ASN A 164 -10.80 2.88 -13.08
C ASN A 164 -11.38 2.57 -11.69
N PRO A 165 -11.85 3.56 -10.93
CA PRO A 165 -12.53 3.30 -9.67
C PRO A 165 -13.76 2.41 -9.90
N ILE A 166 -13.82 1.31 -9.14
CA ILE A 166 -14.93 0.35 -9.21
C ILE A 166 -16.04 0.85 -8.30
N ASP A 167 -17.17 1.19 -8.89
CA ASP A 167 -18.42 1.46 -8.16
C ASP A 167 -19.16 0.15 -7.92
N ILE A 168 -19.70 0.01 -6.73
CA ILE A 168 -20.51 -1.13 -6.29
C ILE A 168 -21.91 -0.71 -5.80
N SER A 169 -22.36 0.47 -6.19
CA SER A 169 -23.65 1.04 -5.76
C SER A 169 -24.84 0.22 -6.28
N ASP A 170 -24.69 -0.39 -7.45
CA ASP A 170 -25.66 -1.26 -8.10
C ASP A 170 -25.88 -2.61 -7.38
N ILE A 171 -24.88 -3.05 -6.58
CA ILE A 171 -24.99 -4.30 -5.83
C ILE A 171 -25.76 -4.04 -4.53
N LYS A 172 -27.04 -4.41 -4.52
CA LYS A 172 -27.94 -4.10 -3.38
C LYS A 172 -27.57 -4.88 -2.13
N LYS A 173 -27.27 -6.18 -2.25
CA LYS A 173 -26.96 -7.08 -1.14
C LYS A 173 -25.53 -7.61 -1.22
N MET A 174 -24.83 -7.67 -0.09
CA MET A 174 -23.50 -8.29 0.05
C MET A 174 -23.63 -9.71 0.61
N ASN A 175 -24.47 -10.52 -0.05
CA ASN A 175 -24.48 -11.99 0.08
C ASN A 175 -23.33 -12.58 -0.74
N ASP A 176 -23.23 -13.90 -0.80
CA ASP A 176 -22.13 -14.58 -1.51
C ASP A 176 -22.08 -14.15 -2.99
N GLU A 177 -23.22 -14.05 -3.67
CA GLU A 177 -23.32 -13.58 -5.06
C GLU A 177 -22.83 -12.11 -5.20
N GLY A 178 -23.25 -11.21 -4.33
CA GLY A 178 -22.80 -9.82 -4.36
C GLY A 178 -21.31 -9.67 -4.07
N ILE A 179 -20.74 -10.50 -3.22
CA ILE A 179 -19.31 -10.56 -2.93
C ILE A 179 -18.55 -11.06 -4.15
N GLU A 180 -19.02 -12.11 -4.80
CA GLU A 180 -18.45 -12.68 -6.03
C GLU A 180 -18.45 -11.65 -7.16
N MET A 181 -19.56 -10.94 -7.39
CA MET A 181 -19.62 -9.86 -8.38
C MET A 181 -18.54 -8.79 -8.16
N VAL A 182 -18.29 -8.39 -6.91
CA VAL A 182 -17.22 -7.42 -6.59
C VAL A 182 -15.85 -8.04 -6.85
N ALA A 183 -15.64 -9.30 -6.48
CA ALA A 183 -14.40 -10.03 -6.70
C ALA A 183 -14.07 -10.12 -8.19
N ASP A 184 -15.06 -10.46 -9.03
CA ASP A 184 -14.91 -10.56 -10.48
C ASP A 184 -14.54 -9.21 -11.11
N ARG A 185 -15.19 -8.12 -10.69
CA ARG A 185 -14.85 -6.76 -11.16
C ARG A 185 -13.40 -6.39 -10.81
N ILE A 186 -12.96 -6.68 -9.60
CA ILE A 186 -11.58 -6.42 -9.16
C ILE A 186 -10.61 -7.27 -9.99
N GLN A 187 -10.90 -8.55 -10.17
CA GLN A 187 -10.03 -9.47 -10.90
C GLN A 187 -9.93 -9.10 -12.38
N ALA A 188 -11.03 -8.77 -13.01
CA ALA A 188 -11.07 -8.32 -14.41
C ALA A 188 -10.24 -7.04 -14.59
N GLU A 189 -10.34 -6.10 -13.66
CA GLU A 189 -9.56 -4.86 -13.74
C GLU A 189 -8.06 -5.12 -13.49
N PHE A 190 -7.69 -6.01 -12.59
CA PHE A 190 -6.29 -6.42 -12.42
C PHE A 190 -5.71 -7.04 -13.69
N GLN A 191 -6.46 -7.93 -14.35
CA GLN A 191 -6.03 -8.53 -15.62
C GLN A 191 -5.85 -7.47 -16.71
N ARG A 192 -6.80 -6.56 -16.86
CA ARG A 192 -6.73 -5.45 -17.80
C ARG A 192 -5.50 -4.56 -17.56
N LEU A 193 -5.23 -4.21 -16.29
CA LEU A 193 -4.08 -3.39 -15.91
C LEU A 193 -2.75 -4.09 -16.15
N ASP A 194 -2.69 -5.40 -15.92
CA ASP A 194 -1.49 -6.19 -16.18
C ASP A 194 -1.21 -6.29 -17.70
N GLU A 195 -2.23 -6.47 -18.52
CA GLU A 195 -2.07 -6.44 -19.98
C GLU A 195 -1.63 -5.05 -20.49
N GLU A 196 -2.24 -3.99 -19.97
CA GLU A 196 -1.86 -2.62 -20.29
C GLU A 196 -0.41 -2.32 -19.88
N SER A 197 0.06 -2.88 -18.76
CA SER A 197 1.43 -2.66 -18.28
C SER A 197 2.50 -3.28 -19.17
N LYS A 198 2.18 -4.27 -20.00
CA LYS A 198 3.12 -4.91 -20.94
C LYS A 198 3.65 -3.93 -21.99
N GLN A 199 2.87 -2.92 -22.37
CA GLN A 199 3.28 -1.91 -23.37
C GLN A 199 4.40 -0.99 -22.89
N TRP A 200 4.61 -0.87 -21.55
CA TRP A 200 5.62 0.02 -20.99
C TRP A 200 6.95 -0.66 -20.69
N HIS A 201 7.07 -1.92 -21.06
CA HIS A 201 8.34 -2.63 -20.90
C HIS A 201 9.42 -1.90 -21.69
N ASN A 202 10.39 -1.32 -20.99
CA ASN A 202 11.48 -0.56 -21.57
C ASN A 202 12.78 -0.96 -20.91
N ASP A 203 13.67 -1.54 -21.69
CA ASP A 203 15.00 -2.01 -21.25
C ASP A 203 16.02 -0.88 -21.00
N LYS A 204 15.61 0.39 -21.13
CA LYS A 204 16.49 1.51 -20.86
C LYS A 204 16.92 1.51 -19.40
N LYS A 205 18.17 1.17 -19.18
CA LYS A 205 18.78 1.27 -17.85
C LYS A 205 18.94 2.75 -17.47
N PRO A 206 18.65 3.11 -16.22
CA PRO A 206 18.87 4.47 -15.74
C PRO A 206 20.33 4.89 -15.86
N ASN A 207 20.57 6.17 -16.18
CA ASN A 207 21.91 6.72 -16.33
C ASN A 207 22.76 6.46 -15.06
N PRO A 208 23.94 5.83 -15.20
CA PRO A 208 24.83 5.50 -14.06
C PRO A 208 25.37 6.74 -13.33
N LEU A 209 25.47 7.91 -13.99
CA LEU A 209 25.91 9.15 -13.35
C LEU A 209 25.06 9.55 -12.14
N TRP A 210 23.80 9.12 -12.08
CA TRP A 210 22.93 9.36 -10.92
C TRP A 210 23.45 8.72 -9.61
N TRP A 211 24.38 7.78 -9.66
CA TRP A 211 25.00 7.22 -8.46
C TRP A 211 25.75 8.27 -7.63
N PHE A 212 26.33 9.28 -8.25
CA PHE A 212 27.01 10.38 -7.53
C PHE A 212 26.05 11.15 -6.59
N VAL A 213 24.76 11.21 -6.90
CA VAL A 213 23.76 11.85 -6.04
C VAL A 213 23.11 10.83 -5.10
N ARG A 214 22.87 9.62 -5.57
CA ARG A 214 22.09 8.61 -4.84
C ARG A 214 22.85 7.97 -3.71
N ILE A 215 24.16 7.72 -3.88
CA ILE A 215 24.95 7.16 -2.78
C ILE A 215 25.00 8.11 -1.59
N PRO A 216 25.33 9.40 -1.74
CA PRO A 216 25.23 10.35 -0.63
C PRO A 216 23.82 10.44 -0.05
N ALA A 217 22.78 10.46 -0.88
CA ALA A 217 21.39 10.50 -0.42
C ALA A 217 21.01 9.24 0.38
N LEU A 218 21.48 8.06 -0.03
CA LEU A 218 21.26 6.82 0.69
C LEU A 218 21.96 6.82 2.05
N ILE A 219 23.22 7.27 2.10
CA ILE A 219 23.96 7.38 3.35
C ILE A 219 23.23 8.32 4.31
N LEU A 220 22.83 9.50 3.84
CA LEU A 220 22.06 10.44 4.64
C LEU A 220 20.74 9.85 5.13
N ALA A 221 19.99 9.19 4.25
CA ALA A 221 18.70 8.58 4.60
C ALA A 221 18.85 7.44 5.62
N VAL A 222 19.91 6.65 5.52
CA VAL A 222 20.24 5.59 6.50
C VAL A 222 20.61 6.20 7.86
N LEU A 223 21.45 7.24 7.88
CA LEU A 223 21.80 7.94 9.11
C LEU A 223 20.58 8.55 9.82
N VAL A 224 19.73 9.23 9.04
CA VAL A 224 18.47 9.79 9.55
C VAL A 224 17.55 8.66 10.04
N GLY A 225 17.50 7.54 9.33
CA GLY A 225 16.73 6.35 9.71
C GLY A 225 17.20 5.77 11.05
N ILE A 226 18.51 5.63 11.24
CA ILE A 226 19.10 5.15 12.51
C ILE A 226 18.76 6.10 13.66
N LEU A 227 18.92 7.42 13.46
CA LEU A 227 18.57 8.42 14.47
C LEU A 227 17.07 8.37 14.80
N THR A 228 16.22 8.17 13.80
CA THR A 228 14.77 8.01 14.00
C THR A 228 14.46 6.76 14.82
N ILE A 229 15.12 5.63 14.56
CA ILE A 229 14.96 4.40 15.34
C ILE A 229 15.38 4.63 16.80
N ILE A 230 16.53 5.25 17.03
CA ILE A 230 17.03 5.55 18.39
C ILE A 230 16.04 6.46 19.11
N PHE A 231 15.62 7.56 18.47
CA PHE A 231 14.67 8.49 19.07
C PHE A 231 13.32 7.83 19.39
N THR A 232 12.79 7.06 18.47
CA THR A 232 11.50 6.37 18.66
C THR A 232 11.60 5.24 19.68
N PHE A 233 12.76 4.58 19.79
CA PHE A 233 13.05 3.63 20.85
C PHE A 233 12.96 4.29 22.22
N ILE A 234 13.64 5.42 22.41
CA ILE A 234 13.59 6.20 23.65
C ILE A 234 12.15 6.68 23.93
N ALA A 235 11.49 7.24 22.92
CA ALA A 235 10.11 7.72 23.03
C ALA A 235 9.11 6.61 23.41
N SER A 236 9.33 5.38 22.98
CA SER A 236 8.46 4.22 23.32
C SER A 236 8.47 3.86 24.81
N PHE A 237 9.47 4.29 25.57
CA PHE A 237 9.49 4.12 27.02
C PHE A 237 8.73 5.23 27.76
N ILE A 238 8.60 6.41 27.12
CA ILE A 238 7.98 7.59 27.72
C ILE A 238 6.52 7.69 27.32
N TRP A 239 6.19 7.28 26.10
CA TRP A 239 4.87 7.43 25.52
C TRP A 239 4.39 6.11 24.92
N ASN A 240 3.31 5.57 25.49
CA ASN A 240 2.61 4.39 24.95
C ASN A 240 1.38 4.90 24.19
N PRO A 241 1.31 4.78 22.85
CA PRO A 241 0.14 5.18 22.07
C PRO A 241 -0.88 4.02 22.06
N ASP A 242 -1.47 3.66 23.21
CA ASP A 242 -2.61 2.74 23.29
C ASP A 242 -3.89 3.39 22.82
#